data_389acd9b1b18433aa3264bc44f300ff1
#
_entry.id   389acd9b1b18433aa3264bc44f300ff1
#
_cell.length_a   1.000
_cell.length_b   1.000
_cell.length_c   1.000
_cell.angle_alpha   90.00
_cell.angle_beta   90.00
_cell.angle_gamma   90.00
#
_symmetry.space_group_name_H-M   'P 1'
#
loop_
_entity.id
_entity.type
_entity.pdbx_description
1 polymer ?
#
loop_
_entity_poly.entity_id
_entity_poly.type
_entity_poly.pdbx_seq_one_letter_code
_entity_poly.pdbx_strand_id
1 'polypeptide(L)'
;MIQQETRLKVADNSGAKELLCIRVMGGSTRRYADIGDVIVASVKDATPGGVVKTGDVVKAVVGRTVKGVHRADGSYIKFDENAAVIIKEDRTPRGTRIFGPVARELREKQFMKIVSLAPEVL
;
A
#
# COMPACT_ATOMS: atom_id res chain seq x y z
N MET A 1 -6.36 -7.66 8.17
CA MET A 1 -6.68 -6.23 8.03
C MET A 1 -5.56 -5.38 8.57
N ILE A 2 -5.37 -4.23 7.97
CA ILE A 2 -4.31 -3.32 8.36
C ILE A 2 -4.85 -2.35 9.41
N GLN A 3 -4.15 -2.23 10.51
CA GLN A 3 -4.53 -1.33 11.58
C GLN A 3 -3.30 -0.61 12.11
N GLN A 4 -3.50 0.25 13.09
CA GLN A 4 -2.39 0.92 13.75
C GLN A 4 -1.39 -0.12 14.29
N GLU A 5 -0.10 0.13 14.05
CA GLU A 5 1.02 -0.73 14.41
C GLU A 5 1.19 -2.00 13.56
N THR A 6 0.39 -2.18 12.51
CA THR A 6 0.64 -3.26 11.56
C THR A 6 1.88 -2.94 10.73
N ARG A 7 2.75 -3.93 10.55
CA ARG A 7 3.92 -3.79 9.68
C ARG A 7 3.58 -4.31 8.29
N LEU A 8 4.01 -3.56 7.27
CA LEU A 8 3.77 -3.88 5.87
C LEU A 8 5.07 -3.85 5.10
N LYS A 9 5.15 -4.68 4.07
CA LYS A 9 6.22 -4.60 3.09
C LYS A 9 5.90 -3.49 2.09
N VAL A 10 6.93 -3.02 1.40
CA VAL A 10 6.78 -1.98 0.38
C VAL A 10 6.91 -2.61 -0.99
N ALA A 11 5.93 -2.38 -1.84
CA ALA A 11 5.83 -3.00 -3.16
C ALA A 11 6.37 -2.11 -4.28
N ASP A 12 7.21 -1.13 -3.96
CA ASP A 12 7.76 -0.22 -4.98
C ASP A 12 9.27 -0.05 -4.82
N ASN A 13 9.87 0.70 -5.75
CA ASN A 13 11.31 0.95 -5.76
C ASN A 13 11.69 2.31 -5.15
N SER A 14 10.88 2.83 -4.23
CA SER A 14 11.18 4.08 -3.54
C SER A 14 12.37 3.99 -2.58
N GLY A 15 12.81 2.78 -2.27
CA GLY A 15 13.89 2.53 -1.33
C GLY A 15 13.42 2.04 0.03
N ALA A 16 12.19 2.26 0.39
CA ALA A 16 11.63 1.73 1.63
C ALA A 16 11.40 0.23 1.50
N LYS A 17 11.64 -0.48 2.59
CA LYS A 17 11.45 -1.95 2.63
C LYS A 17 10.34 -2.35 3.58
N GLU A 18 10.17 -1.61 4.68
CA GLU A 18 9.17 -1.92 5.69
C GLU A 18 8.55 -0.66 6.23
N LEU A 19 7.24 -0.68 6.39
CA LEU A 19 6.45 0.40 6.96
C LEU A 19 5.74 -0.07 8.23
N LEU A 20 5.56 0.86 9.17
CA LEU A 20 4.71 0.66 10.33
C LEU A 20 3.51 1.59 10.19
N CYS A 21 2.32 1.02 10.17
CA CYS A 21 1.09 1.81 10.06
C CYS A 21 0.89 2.62 11.35
N ILE A 22 0.84 3.95 11.21
CA ILE A 22 0.58 4.84 12.33
C ILE A 22 -0.91 5.14 12.44
N ARG A 23 -1.56 5.36 11.30
CA ARG A 23 -2.94 5.80 11.27
C ARG A 23 -3.61 5.38 9.98
N VAL A 24 -4.90 5.01 10.07
CA VAL A 24 -5.73 4.75 8.90
C VAL A 24 -6.50 6.03 8.58
N MET A 25 -6.39 6.49 7.33
CA MET A 25 -7.09 7.68 6.85
C MET A 25 -8.56 7.36 6.58
N GLY A 26 -9.41 8.36 6.69
CA GLY A 26 -10.83 8.19 6.36
C GLY A 26 -11.79 8.49 7.49
N GLY A 27 -11.34 9.25 8.50
CA GLY A 27 -12.19 9.71 9.59
C GLY A 27 -11.72 9.21 10.95
N SER A 28 -12.22 9.85 12.00
CA SER A 28 -11.77 9.59 13.37
C SER A 28 -12.18 8.22 13.91
N THR A 29 -13.17 7.58 13.30
CA THR A 29 -13.67 6.28 13.73
C THR A 29 -13.07 5.11 12.93
N ARG A 30 -12.28 5.39 11.91
CA ARG A 30 -11.70 4.37 11.04
C ARG A 30 -10.57 3.65 11.75
N ARG A 31 -10.71 2.34 11.94
CA ARG A 31 -9.72 1.52 12.65
C ARG A 31 -8.90 0.63 11.73
N TYR A 32 -9.48 0.20 10.61
CA TYR A 32 -8.87 -0.79 9.74
C TYR A 32 -8.79 -0.28 8.33
N ALA A 33 -7.68 -0.58 7.66
CA ALA A 33 -7.51 -0.33 6.24
C ALA A 33 -7.62 -1.63 5.47
N ASP A 34 -8.20 -1.54 4.31
CA ASP A 34 -8.30 -2.64 3.37
C ASP A 34 -7.61 -2.23 2.07
N ILE A 35 -7.62 -3.12 1.06
CA ILE A 35 -7.02 -2.83 -0.24
C ILE A 35 -7.63 -1.54 -0.82
N GLY A 36 -6.77 -0.63 -1.24
CA GLY A 36 -7.18 0.66 -1.79
C GLY A 36 -7.32 1.78 -0.77
N ASP A 37 -7.21 1.49 0.51
CA ASP A 37 -7.26 2.50 1.54
C ASP A 37 -5.89 3.14 1.76
N VAL A 38 -5.88 4.41 2.15
CA VAL A 38 -4.66 5.16 2.41
C VAL A 38 -4.35 5.14 3.89
N ILE A 39 -3.09 4.91 4.21
CA ILE A 39 -2.59 4.94 5.59
C ILE A 39 -1.46 5.95 5.71
N VAL A 40 -1.24 6.43 6.92
CA VAL A 40 -0.02 7.15 7.29
C VAL A 40 0.90 6.15 7.97
N ALA A 41 2.14 6.09 7.53
CA ALA A 41 3.08 5.09 8.01
C ALA A 41 4.46 5.69 8.25
N SER A 42 5.21 5.06 9.17
CA SER A 42 6.60 5.38 9.42
C SER A 42 7.49 4.37 8.70
N VAL A 43 8.52 4.84 8.03
CA VAL A 43 9.50 3.97 7.34
C VAL A 43 10.43 3.38 8.40
N LYS A 44 10.38 2.07 8.57
CA LYS A 44 11.20 1.36 9.56
C LYS A 44 12.49 0.79 8.99
N ASP A 45 12.52 0.51 7.70
CA ASP A 45 13.70 0.01 7.03
C ASP A 45 13.72 0.57 5.62
N ALA A 46 14.86 1.12 5.20
CA ALA A 46 15.02 1.71 3.87
C ALA A 46 16.45 1.52 3.38
N THR A 47 16.57 1.42 2.06
CA THR A 47 17.89 1.37 1.40
C THR A 47 18.53 2.76 1.45
N PRO A 48 19.80 2.87 1.86
CA PRO A 48 20.50 4.14 1.85
C PRO A 48 20.50 4.77 0.44
N GLY A 49 20.26 6.08 0.37
CA GLY A 49 20.24 6.79 -0.90
C GLY A 49 18.93 6.72 -1.68
N GLY A 50 17.91 6.08 -1.15
CA GLY A 50 16.60 6.03 -1.79
C GLY A 50 15.81 7.33 -1.64
N VAL A 51 14.63 7.35 -2.27
CA VAL A 51 13.72 8.50 -2.24
C VAL A 51 13.23 8.80 -0.83
N VAL A 52 13.03 7.74 -0.04
CA VAL A 52 12.61 7.85 1.36
C VAL A 52 13.68 7.26 2.27
N LYS A 53 13.71 7.74 3.51
CA LYS A 53 14.70 7.33 4.50
C LYS A 53 14.01 6.73 5.72
N THR A 54 14.75 5.91 6.45
CA THR A 54 14.30 5.37 7.72
C THR A 54 13.92 6.51 8.66
N GLY A 55 12.75 6.41 9.26
CA GLY A 55 12.20 7.43 10.16
C GLY A 55 11.26 8.41 9.48
N ASP A 56 11.20 8.43 8.16
CA ASP A 56 10.26 9.30 7.45
C ASP A 56 8.83 8.86 7.71
N VAL A 57 7.93 9.85 7.75
CA VAL A 57 6.48 9.61 7.82
C VAL A 57 5.91 9.86 6.42
N VAL A 58 5.24 8.85 5.88
CA VAL A 58 4.75 8.88 4.51
C VAL A 58 3.30 8.43 4.44
N LYS A 59 2.63 8.78 3.35
CA LYS A 59 1.33 8.21 3.00
C LYS A 59 1.54 7.04 2.06
N ALA A 60 0.74 6.00 2.25
CA ALA A 60 0.82 4.80 1.43
C ALA A 60 -0.58 4.25 1.20
N VAL A 61 -0.77 3.59 0.05
CA VAL A 61 -2.01 2.89 -0.26
C VAL A 61 -1.76 1.40 -0.11
N VAL A 62 -2.70 0.71 0.51
CA VAL A 62 -2.62 -0.74 0.69
C VAL A 62 -2.91 -1.42 -0.64
N GLY A 63 -1.94 -2.16 -1.16
CA GLY A 63 -2.07 -2.84 -2.46
C GLY A 63 -2.33 -4.33 -2.35
N ARG A 64 -1.93 -4.95 -1.24
CA ARG A 64 -2.09 -6.37 -1.00
C ARG A 64 -2.36 -6.61 0.48
N THR A 65 -3.22 -7.58 0.79
CA THR A 65 -3.43 -8.02 2.17
C THR A 65 -3.49 -9.54 2.26
N VAL A 66 -3.02 -10.07 3.36
CA VAL A 66 -3.14 -11.51 3.64
C VAL A 66 -4.60 -11.90 3.80
N LYS A 67 -5.40 -11.05 4.40
CA LYS A 67 -6.82 -11.32 4.58
C LYS A 67 -7.56 -11.35 3.25
N GLY A 68 -7.16 -10.51 2.30
CA GLY A 68 -7.76 -10.47 0.98
C GLY A 68 -9.10 -9.77 0.93
N VAL A 69 -9.80 -9.95 -0.18
CA VAL A 69 -11.06 -9.26 -0.44
C VAL A 69 -12.05 -10.20 -1.14
N HIS A 70 -13.32 -10.15 -0.71
CA HIS A 70 -14.44 -10.80 -1.39
C HIS A 70 -14.97 -9.87 -2.46
N ARG A 71 -15.17 -10.39 -3.67
CA ARG A 71 -15.70 -9.62 -4.80
C ARG A 71 -17.17 -9.90 -5.01
N ALA A 72 -17.83 -8.98 -5.71
CA ALA A 72 -19.26 -9.05 -5.97
C ALA A 72 -19.66 -10.28 -6.78
N ASP A 73 -18.76 -10.80 -7.62
CA ASP A 73 -19.00 -11.99 -8.43
C ASP A 73 -18.84 -13.31 -7.68
N GLY A 74 -18.60 -13.24 -6.38
CA GLY A 74 -18.39 -14.42 -5.54
C GLY A 74 -16.95 -14.90 -5.45
N SER A 75 -16.03 -14.32 -6.21
CA SER A 75 -14.61 -14.68 -6.12
C SER A 75 -13.97 -14.05 -4.89
N TYR A 76 -12.85 -14.63 -4.48
CA TYR A 76 -12.09 -14.16 -3.34
C TYR A 76 -10.61 -14.15 -3.70
N ILE A 77 -9.94 -13.03 -3.44
CA ILE A 77 -8.52 -12.92 -3.68
C ILE A 77 -7.80 -12.58 -2.39
N LYS A 78 -6.68 -13.25 -2.17
CA LYS A 78 -5.79 -12.94 -1.04
C LYS A 78 -4.35 -13.13 -1.48
N PHE A 79 -3.45 -12.50 -0.72
CA PHE A 79 -2.04 -12.47 -1.05
C PHE A 79 -1.23 -13.09 0.08
N ASP A 80 0.04 -13.36 -0.20
CA ASP A 80 0.95 -13.99 0.76
C ASP A 80 1.42 -13.02 1.85
N GLU A 81 1.31 -11.71 1.59
CA GLU A 81 1.80 -10.70 2.52
C GLU A 81 0.98 -9.42 2.44
N ASN A 82 1.10 -8.60 3.48
CA ASN A 82 0.55 -7.25 3.47
C ASN A 82 1.60 -6.32 2.85
N ALA A 83 1.20 -5.57 1.84
CA ALA A 83 2.12 -4.66 1.16
C ALA A 83 1.42 -3.36 0.78
N ALA A 84 2.20 -2.29 0.76
CA ALA A 84 1.71 -0.96 0.45
C ALA A 84 2.63 -0.28 -0.56
N VAL A 85 2.10 0.71 -1.26
CA VAL A 85 2.83 1.54 -2.20
C VAL A 85 2.86 2.96 -1.64
N ILE A 86 4.05 3.54 -1.54
CA ILE A 86 4.20 4.92 -1.04
C ILE A 86 3.70 5.88 -2.11
N ILE A 87 2.84 6.81 -1.71
CA ILE A 87 2.21 7.76 -2.62
C ILE A 87 2.51 9.21 -2.24
N LYS A 88 2.34 10.09 -3.23
CA LYS A 88 2.37 11.54 -3.04
C LYS A 88 0.99 12.06 -2.67
N GLU A 89 0.90 13.35 -2.39
CA GLU A 89 -0.37 13.99 -2.07
C GLU A 89 -1.40 13.88 -3.20
N ASP A 90 -0.96 13.82 -4.44
CA ASP A 90 -1.83 13.71 -5.62
C ASP A 90 -2.20 12.26 -5.97
N ARG A 91 -1.94 11.31 -5.09
CA ARG A 91 -2.24 9.88 -5.24
C ARG A 91 -1.40 9.16 -6.29
N THR A 92 -0.31 9.74 -6.73
CA THR A 92 0.63 9.06 -7.61
C THR A 92 1.74 8.38 -6.80
N PRO A 93 2.29 7.25 -7.27
CA PRO A 93 3.36 6.58 -6.55
C PRO A 93 4.65 7.40 -6.55
N ARG A 94 5.39 7.34 -5.46
CA ARG A 94 6.71 7.99 -5.38
C ARG A 94 7.76 7.25 -6.18
N GLY A 95 7.64 5.93 -6.24
CA GLY A 95 8.54 5.11 -7.02
C GLY A 95 8.15 5.08 -8.49
N THR A 96 9.04 4.54 -9.32
CA THR A 96 8.83 4.41 -10.76
C THR A 96 8.43 2.99 -11.16
N ARG A 97 8.53 2.03 -10.24
CA ARG A 97 8.22 0.62 -10.50
C ARG A 97 7.44 0.04 -9.34
N ILE A 98 6.57 -0.90 -9.67
CA ILE A 98 5.81 -1.67 -8.67
C ILE A 98 6.27 -3.13 -8.77
N PHE A 99 6.49 -3.75 -7.62
CA PHE A 99 6.93 -5.14 -7.52
C PHE A 99 5.77 -6.04 -7.12
N GLY A 100 5.60 -7.14 -7.84
CA GLY A 100 4.57 -8.11 -7.55
C GLY A 100 3.18 -7.66 -7.96
N PRO A 101 2.16 -8.51 -7.72
CA PRO A 101 0.80 -8.21 -8.11
C PRO A 101 0.15 -7.18 -7.20
N VAL A 102 -0.82 -6.46 -7.75
CA VAL A 102 -1.73 -5.61 -6.96
C VAL A 102 -3.16 -6.01 -7.27
N ALA A 103 -4.07 -5.72 -6.35
CA ALA A 103 -5.47 -6.00 -6.57
C ALA A 103 -6.08 -4.93 -7.48
N ARG A 104 -7.00 -5.35 -8.34
CA ARG A 104 -7.66 -4.42 -9.28
C ARG A 104 -8.58 -3.41 -8.59
N GLU A 105 -8.90 -3.62 -7.32
CA GLU A 105 -9.64 -2.64 -6.54
C GLU A 105 -8.98 -1.27 -6.47
N LEU A 106 -7.67 -1.21 -6.69
CA LEU A 106 -6.95 0.07 -6.76
C LEU A 106 -7.46 0.95 -7.91
N ARG A 107 -7.91 0.35 -9.01
CA ARG A 107 -8.49 1.10 -10.12
C ARG A 107 -9.77 1.81 -9.71
N GLU A 108 -10.63 1.13 -8.96
CA GLU A 108 -11.88 1.69 -8.48
C GLU A 108 -11.66 2.81 -7.46
N LYS A 109 -10.55 2.77 -6.74
CA LYS A 109 -10.16 3.78 -5.76
C LYS A 109 -9.32 4.91 -6.38
N GLN A 110 -9.22 4.97 -7.70
CA GLN A 110 -8.55 6.03 -8.46
C GLN A 110 -7.01 6.01 -8.36
N PHE A 111 -6.42 4.85 -8.17
CA PHE A 111 -4.96 4.70 -8.20
C PHE A 111 -4.50 4.12 -9.54
N MET A 112 -4.94 4.75 -10.64
CA MET A 112 -4.68 4.26 -11.99
C MET A 112 -3.19 4.18 -12.33
N LYS A 113 -2.40 5.11 -11.84
CA LYS A 113 -0.96 5.12 -12.10
C LYS A 113 -0.28 3.89 -11.51
N ILE A 114 -0.69 3.48 -10.31
CA ILE A 114 -0.16 2.28 -9.68
C ILE A 114 -0.55 1.05 -10.48
N VAL A 115 -1.80 0.97 -10.90
CA VAL A 115 -2.29 -0.16 -11.70
C VAL A 115 -1.52 -0.25 -13.02
N SER A 116 -1.24 0.88 -13.67
CA SER A 116 -0.51 0.89 -14.93
C SER A 116 0.96 0.47 -14.79
N LEU A 117 1.57 0.70 -13.63
CA LEU A 117 2.96 0.33 -13.37
C LEU A 117 3.11 -1.09 -12.84
N ALA A 118 2.04 -1.69 -12.34
CA ALA A 118 2.12 -3.02 -11.74
C ALA A 118 2.35 -4.09 -12.82
N PRO A 119 3.24 -5.09 -12.54
CA PRO A 119 3.49 -6.16 -13.50
C PRO A 119 2.30 -7.10 -13.66
N GLU A 120 1.45 -7.17 -12.65
CA GLU A 120 0.28 -8.04 -12.68
C GLU A 120 -0.84 -7.42 -11.83
N VAL A 121 -2.05 -7.46 -12.35
CA VAL A 121 -3.24 -6.94 -11.65
C VAL A 121 -4.20 -8.10 -11.47
N LEU A 122 -4.45 -8.46 -10.24
CA LEU A 122 -5.33 -9.55 -9.87
C LEU A 122 -6.63 -8.99 -9.25
#